data_6c3f4ce258488bdeb5435bbd5965dd74
#
_entry.id   6c3f4ce258488bdeb5435bbd5965dd74
#
_cell.length_a   1.000
_cell.length_b   1.000
_cell.length_c   1.000
_cell.angle_alpha   90.00
_cell.angle_beta   90.00
_cell.angle_gamma   90.00
#
_symmetry.space_group_name_H-M   'P 1'
#
loop_
_entity.id
_entity.type
_entity.pdbx_description
1 polymer ?
#
loop_
_entity_poly.entity_id
_entity_poly.type
_entity_poly.pdbx_seq_one_letter_code
_entity_poly.pdbx_strand_id
1 'polypeptide(L)'
;MLIIDGVKYKLWTPKDEEKEFHPMVKEHSKEIFGENSIYFDVKHKLKSKSGIGSIPDAYVIKLSKPYEWYVVENELSSHPIFDHIVKQLTKFMNGVKNPESRNEILEAIDEEIRENKILKAQIEDMIDSPEIYRFMSKLLSNLPRIVVVIDELNEEVKEACQSLKYETQFVEFKTFVREDAPNVHAYLFEPLYAIEKCGEVIAQPKELIKIVKSAEI
;
A
#
# COMPACT_ATOMS: atom_id res chain seq x y z
N MET A 1 17.76 -1.11 -17.03
CA MET A 1 17.32 -2.06 -18.09
C MET A 1 17.14 -3.42 -17.44
N LEU A 2 16.05 -4.12 -17.75
CA LEU A 2 15.77 -5.47 -17.31
C LEU A 2 15.74 -6.38 -18.55
N ILE A 3 16.31 -7.59 -18.46
CA ILE A 3 16.27 -8.58 -19.54
C ILE A 3 15.67 -9.86 -18.98
N ILE A 4 14.59 -10.34 -19.60
CA ILE A 4 13.86 -11.54 -19.20
C ILE A 4 13.72 -12.42 -20.45
N ASP A 5 14.31 -13.62 -20.43
CA ASP A 5 14.29 -14.57 -21.55
C ASP A 5 14.75 -13.96 -22.89
N GLY A 6 15.76 -13.08 -22.84
CA GLY A 6 16.28 -12.36 -24.01
C GLY A 6 15.45 -11.14 -24.45
N VAL A 7 14.31 -10.90 -23.85
CA VAL A 7 13.45 -9.74 -24.12
C VAL A 7 13.90 -8.55 -23.25
N LYS A 8 14.02 -7.38 -23.86
CA LYS A 8 14.48 -6.17 -23.19
C LYS A 8 13.31 -5.32 -22.70
N TYR A 9 13.44 -4.86 -21.45
CA TYR A 9 12.52 -3.93 -20.81
C TYR A 9 13.29 -2.69 -20.35
N LYS A 10 12.78 -1.52 -20.67
CA LYS A 10 13.31 -0.24 -20.22
C LYS A 10 12.59 0.22 -18.97
N LEU A 11 13.34 0.79 -18.03
CA LEU A 11 12.75 1.48 -16.89
C LEU A 11 11.78 2.56 -17.41
N TRP A 12 10.60 2.55 -16.88
CA TRP A 12 9.57 3.55 -17.14
C TRP A 12 9.16 4.20 -15.81
N THR A 13 9.21 5.53 -15.79
CA THR A 13 8.87 6.30 -14.61
C THR A 13 7.51 6.95 -14.82
N PRO A 14 6.52 6.72 -13.94
CA PRO A 14 5.23 7.38 -14.01
C PRO A 14 5.41 8.90 -13.86
N LYS A 15 4.56 9.67 -14.54
CA LYS A 15 4.57 11.14 -14.52
C LYS A 15 3.40 11.71 -13.74
N ASP A 16 2.34 10.93 -13.57
CA ASP A 16 1.12 11.30 -12.87
C ASP A 16 0.84 10.22 -11.81
N GLU A 17 0.94 10.63 -10.56
CA GLU A 17 0.75 9.73 -9.42
C GLU A 17 -0.65 9.12 -9.41
N GLU A 18 -1.67 9.97 -9.54
CA GLU A 18 -3.08 9.58 -9.44
C GLU A 18 -3.55 8.75 -10.64
N LYS A 19 -3.09 9.05 -11.85
CA LYS A 19 -3.58 8.42 -13.08
C LYS A 19 -2.75 7.22 -13.51
N GLU A 20 -1.46 7.19 -13.16
CA GLU A 20 -0.54 6.17 -13.64
C GLU A 20 -0.06 5.27 -12.49
N PHE A 21 0.48 5.85 -11.39
CA PHE A 21 1.14 5.08 -10.34
C PHE A 21 0.14 4.41 -9.39
N HIS A 22 -0.80 5.16 -8.84
CA HIS A 22 -1.80 4.64 -7.90
C HIS A 22 -2.62 3.46 -8.49
N PRO A 23 -3.12 3.50 -9.75
CA PRO A 23 -3.81 2.36 -10.34
C PRO A 23 -2.94 1.09 -10.43
N MET A 24 -1.64 1.22 -10.74
CA MET A 24 -0.72 0.08 -10.78
C MET A 24 -0.52 -0.53 -9.39
N VAL A 25 -0.32 0.29 -8.36
CA VAL A 25 -0.20 -0.19 -6.97
C VAL A 25 -1.47 -0.91 -6.53
N LYS A 26 -2.64 -0.35 -6.83
CA LYS A 26 -3.94 -0.96 -6.52
C LYS A 26 -4.12 -2.31 -7.21
N GLU A 27 -3.78 -2.41 -8.50
CA GLU A 27 -3.85 -3.66 -9.28
C GLU A 27 -2.96 -4.75 -8.70
N HIS A 28 -1.77 -4.37 -8.19
CA HIS A 28 -0.79 -5.30 -7.63
C HIS A 28 -0.80 -5.36 -6.09
N SER A 29 -1.86 -4.88 -5.47
CA SER A 29 -1.93 -4.80 -4.00
C SER A 29 -1.80 -6.15 -3.31
N LYS A 30 -2.33 -7.21 -3.89
CA LYS A 30 -2.21 -8.56 -3.33
C LYS A 30 -0.79 -9.09 -3.35
N GLU A 31 -0.05 -8.79 -4.41
CA GLU A 31 1.35 -9.16 -4.52
C GLU A 31 2.23 -8.34 -3.56
N ILE A 32 1.85 -7.10 -3.27
CA ILE A 32 2.57 -6.22 -2.32
C ILE A 32 2.26 -6.62 -0.88
N PHE A 33 0.97 -6.74 -0.51
CA PHE A 33 0.51 -6.89 0.87
C PHE A 33 0.17 -8.35 1.24
N GLY A 34 0.10 -9.25 0.27
CA GLY A 34 -0.24 -10.66 0.43
C GLY A 34 -1.64 -11.01 -0.10
N GLU A 35 -1.83 -12.26 -0.52
CA GLU A 35 -3.06 -12.77 -1.14
C GLU A 35 -4.32 -12.55 -0.29
N ASN A 36 -4.18 -12.63 1.03
CA ASN A 36 -5.27 -12.42 1.98
C ASN A 36 -5.37 -10.96 2.44
N SER A 37 -5.02 -10.00 1.59
CA SER A 37 -5.18 -8.59 1.83
C SER A 37 -6.30 -7.99 0.99
N ILE A 38 -6.91 -6.93 1.50
CA ILE A 38 -7.94 -6.15 0.80
C ILE A 38 -7.52 -4.69 0.80
N TYR A 39 -7.51 -4.10 -0.39
CA TYR A 39 -7.17 -2.71 -0.63
C TYR A 39 -8.45 -1.88 -0.72
N PHE A 40 -8.64 -0.96 0.23
CA PHE A 40 -9.77 -0.04 0.29
C PHE A 40 -9.33 1.35 -0.17
N ASP A 41 -9.86 1.80 -1.29
CA ASP A 41 -9.63 3.13 -1.87
C ASP A 41 -10.67 4.13 -1.34
N VAL A 42 -10.90 4.10 -0.04
CA VAL A 42 -11.84 5.02 0.61
C VAL A 42 -11.12 6.33 0.92
N LYS A 43 -11.53 7.41 0.28
CA LYS A 43 -10.95 8.75 0.46
C LYS A 43 -11.45 9.40 1.76
N HIS A 44 -11.10 8.78 2.89
CA HIS A 44 -11.50 9.27 4.20
C HIS A 44 -10.36 9.95 4.94
N LYS A 45 -10.62 11.16 5.47
CA LYS A 45 -9.60 12.01 6.07
C LYS A 45 -9.24 11.54 7.49
N LEU A 46 -7.97 11.22 7.70
CA LEU A 46 -7.40 11.06 9.03
C LEU A 46 -7.21 12.42 9.69
N LYS A 47 -7.87 12.66 10.82
CA LYS A 47 -7.82 13.92 11.58
C LYS A 47 -7.26 13.69 12.97
N SER A 48 -6.29 14.52 13.37
CA SER A 48 -5.87 14.60 14.78
C SER A 48 -6.97 15.22 15.64
N LYS A 49 -6.82 15.15 16.96
CA LYS A 49 -7.77 15.81 17.90
C LYS A 49 -7.90 17.34 17.69
N SER A 50 -6.89 17.97 17.08
CA SER A 50 -6.94 19.39 16.71
C SER A 50 -7.56 19.65 15.33
N GLY A 51 -8.08 18.62 14.64
CA GLY A 51 -8.72 18.73 13.33
C GLY A 51 -7.74 18.79 12.14
N ILE A 52 -6.42 18.81 12.39
CA ILE A 52 -5.40 18.77 11.34
C ILE A 52 -5.29 17.32 10.83
N GLY A 53 -5.32 17.15 9.51
CA GLY A 53 -5.24 15.81 8.94
C GLY A 53 -4.93 15.80 7.44
N SER A 54 -4.84 14.58 6.89
CA SER A 54 -4.67 14.31 5.46
C SER A 54 -5.49 13.10 5.07
N ILE A 55 -5.68 12.89 3.79
CA ILE A 55 -6.38 11.73 3.22
C ILE A 55 -5.30 10.81 2.69
N PRO A 56 -5.17 9.56 3.21
CA PRO A 56 -4.30 8.56 2.61
C PRO A 56 -4.84 8.09 1.27
N ASP A 57 -3.98 7.53 0.44
CA ASP A 57 -4.41 6.95 -0.83
C ASP A 57 -5.22 5.68 -0.64
N ALA A 58 -4.88 4.88 0.37
CA ALA A 58 -5.65 3.69 0.69
C ALA A 58 -5.51 3.23 2.13
N TYR A 59 -6.41 2.34 2.50
CA TYR A 59 -6.30 1.47 3.68
C TYR A 59 -6.21 0.02 3.21
N VAL A 60 -5.25 -0.72 3.74
CA VAL A 60 -5.13 -2.14 3.42
C VAL A 60 -5.36 -2.95 4.69
N ILE A 61 -6.18 -4.00 4.58
CA ILE A 61 -6.47 -4.92 5.68
C ILE A 61 -5.93 -6.30 5.32
N LYS A 62 -5.01 -6.80 6.12
CA LYS A 62 -4.46 -8.15 6.03
C LYS A 62 -5.31 -9.11 6.84
N LEU A 63 -5.98 -10.02 6.17
CA LEU A 63 -6.90 -11.01 6.72
C LEU A 63 -6.24 -12.38 6.99
N SER A 64 -4.90 -12.41 7.08
CA SER A 64 -4.13 -13.56 7.59
C SER A 64 -3.53 -13.24 8.95
N LYS A 65 -3.33 -14.26 9.81
CA LYS A 65 -2.75 -14.06 11.15
C LYS A 65 -1.24 -13.80 11.08
N PRO A 66 -0.71 -12.83 11.82
CA PRO A 66 -1.46 -11.86 12.62
C PRO A 66 -2.28 -10.91 11.74
N TYR A 67 -3.52 -10.60 12.17
CA TYR A 67 -4.35 -9.62 11.48
C TYR A 67 -3.79 -8.22 11.69
N GLU A 68 -3.62 -7.48 10.61
CA GLU A 68 -3.02 -6.14 10.62
C GLU A 68 -3.75 -5.23 9.64
N TRP A 69 -3.60 -3.93 9.82
CA TRP A 69 -4.07 -2.96 8.86
C TRP A 69 -3.03 -1.86 8.62
N TYR A 70 -3.06 -1.30 7.44
CA TYR A 70 -2.07 -0.37 6.94
C TYR A 70 -2.75 0.91 6.46
N VAL A 71 -2.09 2.04 6.68
CA VAL A 71 -2.34 3.30 5.99
C VAL A 71 -1.32 3.38 4.87
N VAL A 72 -1.77 3.49 3.63
CA VAL A 72 -0.94 3.45 2.43
C VAL A 72 -0.90 4.82 1.78
N GLU A 73 0.30 5.24 1.42
CA GLU A 73 0.59 6.41 0.60
C GLU A 73 1.37 5.95 -0.61
N ASN A 74 0.92 6.34 -1.80
CA ASN A 74 1.61 6.14 -3.06
C ASN A 74 2.29 7.45 -3.42
N GLU A 75 3.56 7.43 -3.77
CA GLU A 75 4.31 8.67 -3.96
C GLU A 75 5.31 8.53 -5.11
N LEU A 76 5.61 9.63 -5.78
CA LEU A 76 6.66 9.69 -6.78
C LEU A 76 7.91 10.32 -6.19
N SER A 77 9.05 9.70 -6.44
CA SER A 77 10.38 10.19 -6.00
C SER A 77 10.73 11.58 -6.55
N SER A 78 10.00 12.03 -7.58
CA SER A 78 10.13 13.37 -8.16
C SER A 78 9.46 14.47 -7.32
N HIS A 79 8.60 14.12 -6.35
CA HIS A 79 7.95 15.09 -5.48
C HIS A 79 8.86 15.58 -4.35
N PRO A 80 8.65 16.80 -3.81
CA PRO A 80 9.44 17.32 -2.71
C PRO A 80 9.27 16.49 -1.43
N ILE A 81 10.29 15.75 -1.04
CA ILE A 81 10.24 14.72 0.01
C ILE A 81 9.80 15.30 1.36
N PHE A 82 10.47 16.35 1.85
CA PHE A 82 10.17 16.92 3.17
C PHE A 82 8.81 17.62 3.23
N ASP A 83 8.47 18.36 2.18
CA ASP A 83 7.24 19.14 2.16
C ASP A 83 6.01 18.30 1.85
N HIS A 84 6.16 17.18 1.23
CA HIS A 84 5.07 16.27 0.86
C HIS A 84 5.04 15.05 1.78
N ILE A 85 5.94 14.12 1.61
CA ILE A 85 5.93 12.82 2.31
C ILE A 85 5.98 12.96 3.84
N VAL A 86 7.00 13.64 4.38
CA VAL A 86 7.19 13.75 5.84
C VAL A 86 6.03 14.45 6.52
N LYS A 87 5.48 15.51 5.91
CA LYS A 87 4.30 16.21 6.44
C LYS A 87 3.05 15.34 6.40
N GLN A 88 2.82 14.59 5.31
CA GLN A 88 1.69 13.67 5.19
C GLN A 88 1.76 12.56 6.23
N LEU A 89 2.88 11.86 6.31
CA LEU A 89 3.10 10.79 7.27
C LEU A 89 2.92 11.27 8.72
N THR A 90 3.42 12.47 9.05
CA THR A 90 3.20 13.08 10.37
C THR A 90 1.70 13.31 10.66
N LYS A 91 0.93 13.76 9.67
CA LYS A 91 -0.51 13.95 9.81
C LYS A 91 -1.23 12.61 9.99
N PHE A 92 -0.86 11.57 9.22
CA PHE A 92 -1.42 10.23 9.36
C PHE A 92 -1.17 9.68 10.75
N MET A 93 0.06 9.75 11.25
CA MET A 93 0.43 9.27 12.59
C MET A 93 -0.36 9.96 13.71
N ASN A 94 -0.63 11.24 13.57
CA ASN A 94 -1.44 11.96 14.53
C ASN A 94 -2.94 11.64 14.37
N GLY A 95 -3.39 11.42 13.13
CA GLY A 95 -4.76 11.07 12.81
C GLY A 95 -5.16 9.68 13.32
N VAL A 96 -4.31 8.66 13.10
CA VAL A 96 -4.58 7.29 13.53
C VAL A 96 -4.62 7.11 15.05
N LYS A 97 -4.03 8.03 15.82
CA LYS A 97 -4.14 8.07 17.28
C LYS A 97 -5.49 8.57 17.78
N ASN A 98 -6.26 9.24 16.92
CA ASN A 98 -7.59 9.72 17.25
C ASN A 98 -8.62 8.58 17.04
N PRO A 99 -9.28 8.09 18.12
CA PRO A 99 -10.29 7.04 18.00
C PRO A 99 -11.47 7.42 17.11
N GLU A 100 -11.83 8.71 17.07
CA GLU A 100 -12.92 9.24 16.25
C GLU A 100 -12.60 9.05 14.75
N SER A 101 -11.39 9.40 14.33
CA SER A 101 -10.94 9.15 12.95
C SER A 101 -10.95 7.67 12.59
N ARG A 102 -10.53 6.79 13.51
CA ARG A 102 -10.59 5.34 13.25
C ARG A 102 -12.02 4.82 13.12
N ASN A 103 -12.96 5.36 13.89
CA ASN A 103 -14.37 5.03 13.74
C ASN A 103 -14.93 5.52 12.41
N GLU A 104 -14.59 6.73 11.98
CA GLU A 104 -14.98 7.25 10.66
C GLU A 104 -14.46 6.36 9.52
N ILE A 105 -13.21 5.85 9.61
CA ILE A 105 -12.65 4.88 8.66
C ILE A 105 -13.42 3.55 8.72
N LEU A 106 -13.73 3.05 9.91
CA LEU A 106 -14.52 1.82 10.09
C LEU A 106 -15.85 1.91 9.38
N GLU A 107 -16.57 3.02 9.56
CA GLU A 107 -17.86 3.23 8.91
C GLU A 107 -17.74 3.26 7.37
N ALA A 108 -16.71 3.94 6.85
CA ALA A 108 -16.48 4.02 5.41
C ALA A 108 -16.12 2.65 4.80
N ILE A 109 -15.29 1.87 5.48
CA ILE A 109 -14.94 0.50 5.06
C ILE A 109 -16.16 -0.43 5.15
N ASP A 110 -16.95 -0.32 6.21
CA ASP A 110 -18.16 -1.14 6.39
C ASP A 110 -19.24 -0.82 5.34
N GLU A 111 -19.36 0.43 4.93
CA GLU A 111 -20.24 0.85 3.84
C GLU A 111 -19.82 0.19 2.51
N GLU A 112 -18.51 0.25 2.14
CA GLU A 112 -17.99 -0.40 0.94
C GLU A 112 -18.21 -1.93 0.98
N ILE A 113 -18.00 -2.57 2.13
CA ILE A 113 -18.23 -4.02 2.29
C ILE A 113 -19.72 -4.35 2.12
N ARG A 114 -20.63 -3.55 2.68
CA ARG A 114 -22.07 -3.77 2.57
C ARG A 114 -22.60 -3.61 1.14
N GLU A 115 -22.03 -2.68 0.40
CA GLU A 115 -22.41 -2.43 -1.01
C GLU A 115 -21.85 -3.49 -1.97
N ASN A 116 -20.72 -4.13 -1.62
CA ASN A 116 -20.06 -5.12 -2.47
C ASN A 116 -20.23 -6.54 -1.91
N LYS A 117 -21.22 -7.27 -2.44
CA LYS A 117 -21.55 -8.64 -2.02
C LYS A 117 -20.39 -9.63 -2.24
N ILE A 118 -19.58 -9.44 -3.29
CA ILE A 118 -18.42 -10.31 -3.58
C ILE A 118 -17.34 -10.08 -2.54
N LEU A 119 -17.01 -8.83 -2.27
CA LEU A 119 -16.05 -8.44 -1.24
C LEU A 119 -16.48 -8.95 0.13
N LYS A 120 -17.78 -8.81 0.47
CA LYS A 120 -18.33 -9.31 1.72
C LYS A 120 -18.11 -10.81 1.87
N ALA A 121 -18.45 -11.62 0.85
CA ALA A 121 -18.26 -13.06 0.87
C ALA A 121 -16.78 -13.45 1.00
N GLN A 122 -15.88 -12.75 0.30
CA GLN A 122 -14.43 -12.95 0.41
C GLN A 122 -13.93 -12.72 1.85
N ILE A 123 -14.43 -11.67 2.51
CA ILE A 123 -14.04 -11.38 3.90
C ILE A 123 -14.58 -12.46 4.84
N GLU A 124 -15.85 -12.87 4.68
CA GLU A 124 -16.47 -13.92 5.49
C GLU A 124 -15.67 -15.23 5.44
N ASP A 125 -15.13 -15.58 4.27
CA ASP A 125 -14.32 -16.78 4.09
C ASP A 125 -12.92 -16.70 4.75
N MET A 126 -12.41 -15.48 4.96
CA MET A 126 -11.03 -15.25 5.46
C MET A 126 -10.96 -15.01 6.96
N ILE A 127 -12.07 -14.62 7.61
CA ILE A 127 -12.05 -14.26 9.02
C ILE A 127 -12.67 -15.34 9.90
N ASP A 128 -12.08 -15.56 11.09
CA ASP A 128 -12.63 -16.46 12.11
C ASP A 128 -13.69 -15.74 12.96
N SER A 129 -14.64 -15.03 12.33
CA SER A 129 -15.67 -14.28 13.06
C SER A 129 -16.97 -14.24 12.26
N PRO A 130 -18.13 -14.51 12.89
CA PRO A 130 -19.43 -14.44 12.21
C PRO A 130 -19.88 -12.99 11.93
N GLU A 131 -19.23 -11.99 12.54
CA GLU A 131 -19.62 -10.57 12.46
C GLU A 131 -18.46 -9.72 11.91
N ILE A 132 -18.51 -9.39 10.62
CA ILE A 132 -17.48 -8.58 9.94
C ILE A 132 -17.25 -7.25 10.65
N TYR A 133 -18.32 -6.50 10.93
CA TYR A 133 -18.22 -5.19 11.59
C TYR A 133 -17.48 -5.27 12.93
N ARG A 134 -17.82 -6.26 13.76
CA ARG A 134 -17.16 -6.46 15.06
C ARG A 134 -15.69 -6.82 14.91
N PHE A 135 -15.39 -7.65 13.91
CA PHE A 135 -13.99 -8.00 13.57
C PHE A 135 -13.21 -6.76 13.17
N MET A 136 -13.73 -5.98 12.20
CA MET A 136 -13.11 -4.76 11.71
C MET A 136 -12.94 -3.71 12.81
N SER A 137 -13.96 -3.52 13.66
CA SER A 137 -13.90 -2.62 14.80
C SER A 137 -12.77 -2.98 15.77
N LYS A 138 -12.61 -4.28 16.08
CA LYS A 138 -11.51 -4.76 16.91
C LYS A 138 -10.16 -4.56 16.25
N LEU A 139 -10.05 -4.82 14.96
CA LEU A 139 -8.81 -4.66 14.19
C LEU A 139 -8.37 -3.19 14.13
N LEU A 140 -9.28 -2.29 13.74
CA LEU A 140 -8.99 -0.86 13.62
C LEU A 140 -8.84 -0.14 14.97
N SER A 141 -9.19 -0.78 16.07
CA SER A 141 -8.86 -0.24 17.41
C SER A 141 -7.35 -0.25 17.68
N ASN A 142 -6.59 -1.14 17.04
CA ASN A 142 -5.14 -1.13 17.08
C ASN A 142 -4.56 -0.02 16.20
N LEU A 143 -3.32 0.38 16.46
CA LEU A 143 -2.62 1.30 15.59
C LEU A 143 -2.20 0.59 14.28
N PRO A 144 -2.35 1.24 13.12
CA PRO A 144 -1.87 0.70 11.86
C PRO A 144 -0.36 0.81 11.74
N ARG A 145 0.20 0.09 10.78
CA ARG A 145 1.49 0.44 10.20
C ARG A 145 1.27 1.43 9.06
N ILE A 146 2.27 2.25 8.78
CA ILE A 146 2.27 3.13 7.61
C ILE A 146 3.19 2.54 6.56
N VAL A 147 2.68 2.47 5.33
CA VAL A 147 3.43 1.98 4.17
C VAL A 147 3.45 3.07 3.12
N VAL A 148 4.64 3.37 2.62
CA VAL A 148 4.83 4.22 1.46
C VAL A 148 5.25 3.33 0.30
N VAL A 149 4.47 3.33 -0.78
CA VAL A 149 4.84 2.72 -2.04
C VAL A 149 5.38 3.81 -2.94
N ILE A 150 6.62 3.68 -3.42
CA ILE A 150 7.32 4.71 -4.16
C ILE A 150 8.03 4.12 -5.39
N ASP A 151 8.07 4.88 -6.48
CA ASP A 151 8.70 4.43 -7.74
C ASP A 151 10.22 4.26 -7.65
N GLU A 152 10.87 5.08 -6.81
CA GLU A 152 12.32 5.01 -6.56
C GLU A 152 12.65 5.40 -5.12
N LEU A 153 13.31 4.51 -4.40
CA LEU A 153 13.74 4.74 -3.03
C LEU A 153 15.18 5.26 -2.98
N ASN A 154 15.34 6.57 -3.10
CA ASN A 154 16.65 7.23 -3.02
C ASN A 154 17.09 7.49 -1.56
N GLU A 155 18.37 7.87 -1.37
CA GLU A 155 18.92 8.10 -0.02
C GLU A 155 18.23 9.29 0.68
N GLU A 156 17.79 10.31 -0.04
CA GLU A 156 17.09 11.46 0.51
C GLU A 156 15.75 11.06 1.14
N VAL A 157 14.99 10.17 0.49
CA VAL A 157 13.76 9.58 1.04
C VAL A 157 14.06 8.82 2.33
N LYS A 158 15.10 7.98 2.32
CA LYS A 158 15.48 7.18 3.49
C LYS A 158 15.88 8.06 4.66
N GLU A 159 16.73 9.06 4.45
CA GLU A 159 17.17 9.99 5.49
C GLU A 159 16.03 10.82 6.06
N ALA A 160 15.16 11.36 5.19
CA ALA A 160 14.01 12.13 5.62
C ALA A 160 13.09 11.32 6.53
N CYS A 161 12.86 10.05 6.19
CA CYS A 161 11.95 9.19 6.94
C CYS A 161 12.57 8.58 8.19
N GLN A 162 13.90 8.45 8.29
CA GLN A 162 14.59 8.08 9.54
C GLN A 162 14.33 9.06 10.68
N SER A 163 14.05 10.32 10.36
CA SER A 163 13.68 11.35 11.34
C SER A 163 12.28 11.18 11.93
N LEU A 164 11.43 10.37 11.31
CA LEU A 164 10.08 10.10 11.80
C LEU A 164 10.13 9.17 13.02
N LYS A 165 9.42 9.55 14.09
CA LYS A 165 9.34 8.78 15.34
C LYS A 165 8.58 7.44 15.21
N TYR A 166 8.14 7.09 14.02
CA TYR A 166 7.26 5.97 13.77
C TYR A 166 7.85 5.07 12.70
N GLU A 167 7.68 3.79 12.90
CA GLU A 167 8.08 2.78 11.93
C GLU A 167 7.23 2.92 10.67
N THR A 168 7.85 3.44 9.61
CA THR A 168 7.27 3.52 8.28
C THR A 168 7.98 2.49 7.41
N GLN A 169 7.21 1.68 6.71
CA GLN A 169 7.74 0.69 5.78
C GLN A 169 7.67 1.26 4.36
N PHE A 170 8.69 0.95 3.57
CA PHE A 170 8.79 1.38 2.17
C PHE A 170 8.76 0.18 1.26
N VAL A 171 8.01 0.32 0.17
CA VAL A 171 8.01 -0.61 -0.95
C VAL A 171 8.45 0.16 -2.18
N GLU A 172 9.65 -0.13 -2.70
CA GLU A 172 10.09 0.40 -3.97
C GLU A 172 9.41 -0.39 -5.09
N PHE A 173 8.60 0.30 -5.91
CA PHE A 173 7.79 -0.32 -6.95
C PHE A 173 8.22 0.19 -8.32
N LYS A 174 9.20 -0.50 -8.93
CA LYS A 174 9.75 -0.15 -10.25
C LYS A 174 8.93 -0.72 -11.38
N THR A 175 8.62 0.12 -12.35
CA THR A 175 7.90 -0.27 -13.57
C THR A 175 8.85 -0.28 -14.77
N PHE A 176 8.73 -1.31 -15.58
CA PHE A 176 9.48 -1.45 -16.82
C PHE A 176 8.54 -1.70 -17.99
N VAL A 177 8.87 -1.15 -19.14
CA VAL A 177 8.10 -1.31 -20.37
C VAL A 177 8.91 -2.09 -21.37
N ARG A 178 8.29 -3.07 -22.01
CA ARG A 178 8.92 -3.89 -23.04
C ARG A 178 9.25 -3.06 -24.27
N GLU A 179 10.48 -3.18 -24.80
CA GLU A 179 10.96 -2.32 -25.89
C GLU A 179 10.13 -2.44 -27.19
N ASP A 180 9.71 -3.65 -27.53
CA ASP A 180 8.98 -3.96 -28.77
C ASP A 180 7.45 -4.04 -28.58
N ALA A 181 6.96 -3.87 -27.35
CA ALA A 181 5.53 -3.88 -27.01
C ALA A 181 5.27 -2.95 -25.83
N PRO A 182 5.00 -1.64 -26.06
CA PRO A 182 4.85 -0.64 -25.00
C PRO A 182 3.67 -0.87 -24.04
N ASN A 183 2.72 -1.71 -24.41
CA ASN A 183 1.59 -2.12 -23.58
C ASN A 183 1.90 -3.34 -22.68
N VAL A 184 3.13 -3.84 -22.71
CA VAL A 184 3.58 -4.94 -21.84
C VAL A 184 4.50 -4.39 -20.78
N HIS A 185 4.09 -4.53 -19.53
CA HIS A 185 4.84 -4.05 -18.37
C HIS A 185 5.44 -5.21 -17.59
N ALA A 186 6.55 -4.93 -16.93
CA ALA A 186 7.13 -5.77 -15.90
C ALA A 186 7.31 -4.91 -14.63
N TYR A 187 6.98 -5.48 -13.48
CA TYR A 187 7.06 -4.80 -12.20
C TYR A 187 8.10 -5.49 -11.32
N LEU A 188 8.90 -4.68 -10.63
CA LEU A 188 9.94 -5.15 -9.73
C LEU A 188 9.74 -4.49 -8.37
N PHE A 189 9.48 -5.28 -7.34
CA PHE A 189 9.33 -4.83 -5.96
C PHE A 189 9.60 -5.98 -4.99
N GLU A 190 9.92 -5.64 -3.75
CA GLU A 190 10.00 -6.59 -2.65
C GLU A 190 8.64 -6.63 -1.93
N PRO A 191 7.94 -7.78 -1.89
CA PRO A 191 6.67 -7.88 -1.21
C PRO A 191 6.81 -7.59 0.30
N LEU A 192 5.88 -6.82 0.85
CA LEU A 192 5.89 -6.42 2.25
C LEU A 192 5.94 -7.63 3.20
N TYR A 193 5.19 -8.69 2.88
CA TYR A 193 5.17 -9.94 3.67
C TYR A 193 6.47 -10.76 3.59
N ALA A 194 7.33 -10.53 2.61
CA ALA A 194 8.63 -11.18 2.50
C ALA A 194 9.65 -10.53 3.45
N ILE A 195 9.57 -9.21 3.63
CA ILE A 195 10.39 -8.43 4.57
C ILE A 195 10.17 -8.92 6.00
N GLU A 196 8.92 -9.23 6.36
CA GLU A 196 8.55 -9.71 7.69
C GLU A 196 9.15 -11.08 8.05
N LYS A 197 9.41 -11.93 7.06
CA LYS A 197 10.02 -13.25 7.26
C LYS A 197 11.55 -13.19 7.44
N CYS A 198 12.18 -12.12 6.96
CA CYS A 198 13.63 -11.93 7.08
C CYS A 198 14.11 -11.55 8.48
N GLY A 199 13.22 -11.23 9.42
CA GLY A 199 13.58 -11.01 10.83
C GLY A 199 14.10 -12.27 11.56
N GLU A 200 13.90 -13.46 11.01
CA GLU A 200 14.32 -14.74 11.63
C GLU A 200 15.39 -15.53 10.87
N VAL A 201 15.65 -15.27 9.59
CA VAL A 201 16.72 -15.96 8.83
C VAL A 201 17.29 -15.05 7.74
N ILE A 202 18.59 -14.84 7.77
CA ILE A 202 19.39 -14.16 6.76
C ILE A 202 19.36 -14.96 5.44
N ALA A 203 18.31 -14.75 4.65
CA ALA A 203 18.33 -15.08 3.23
C ALA A 203 18.14 -13.76 2.48
N GLN A 204 19.03 -13.48 1.53
CA GLN A 204 18.90 -12.29 0.69
C GLN A 204 17.48 -12.24 0.08
N PRO A 205 16.81 -11.08 0.12
CA PRO A 205 15.46 -10.94 -0.43
C PRO A 205 15.49 -11.36 -1.91
N LYS A 206 14.59 -12.26 -2.27
CA LYS A 206 14.36 -12.58 -3.68
C LYS A 206 13.40 -11.54 -4.21
N GLU A 207 13.89 -10.63 -5.01
CA GLU A 207 13.05 -9.69 -5.77
C GLU A 207 12.01 -10.46 -6.57
N LEU A 208 10.77 -10.05 -6.46
CA LEU A 208 9.66 -10.66 -7.19
C LEU A 208 9.46 -9.89 -8.48
N ILE A 209 9.68 -10.56 -9.61
CA ILE A 209 9.45 -9.99 -10.94
C ILE A 209 8.12 -10.52 -11.47
N LYS A 210 7.17 -9.64 -11.70
CA LYS A 210 5.89 -9.98 -12.34
C LYS A 210 5.80 -9.36 -13.73
N ILE A 211 5.51 -10.20 -14.72
CA ILE A 211 5.25 -9.79 -16.09
C ILE A 211 3.76 -9.86 -16.33
N VAL A 212 3.14 -8.73 -16.65
CA VAL A 212 1.72 -8.65 -16.94
C VAL A 212 1.51 -8.14 -18.36
N LYS A 213 0.67 -8.82 -19.11
CA LYS A 213 0.13 -8.28 -20.38
C LYS A 213 -1.10 -7.47 -20.04
N SER A 214 -1.12 -6.18 -20.35
CA SER A 214 -2.34 -5.40 -20.29
C SER A 214 -3.37 -6.01 -21.24
N ALA A 215 -4.58 -6.23 -20.75
CA ALA A 215 -5.68 -6.66 -21.59
C ALA A 215 -5.89 -5.63 -22.70
N GLU A 216 -6.04 -6.10 -23.93
CA GLU A 216 -6.48 -5.26 -25.03
C GLU A 216 -7.87 -4.73 -24.69
N ILE A 217 -8.01 -3.40 -24.66
CA ILE A 217 -9.29 -2.70 -24.58
C ILE A 217 -9.84 -2.57 -26.01
#